data_5a0beaed85c716718529953e1acd0eee
#
_entry.id   5a0beaed85c716718529953e1acd0eee
#
_cell.length_a   1.000
_cell.length_b   1.000
_cell.length_c   1.000
_cell.angle_alpha   90.00
_cell.angle_beta   90.00
_cell.angle_gamma   90.00
#
_symmetry.space_group_name_H-M   'P 1'
#
loop_
_entity.id
_entity.type
_entity.pdbx_description
1 polymer ?
#
loop_
_entity_poly.entity_id
_entity_poly.type
_entity_poly.pdbx_seq_one_letter_code
_entity_poly.pdbx_strand_id
1 'polypeptide(L)'
;LADQLRIKIHENASTIRQLLESIAIPYIDTNSHIISVMINDPFLCKKVSEKLIDEHGIYAQPIFYPTVPKGLERLRITVTPKHRKDHIESMIKSLDKVWTDLSLPRKNSTKIKINN
;
A
#
# COMPACT_ATOMS: atom_id res chain seq x y z
N LEU A 1 -16.84 9.11 20.02
CA LEU A 1 -16.12 7.88 19.74
C LEU A 1 -15.90 7.66 18.27
N ALA A 2 -16.94 7.80 17.44
CA ALA A 2 -16.81 7.63 15.99
C ALA A 2 -15.86 8.66 15.38
N ASP A 3 -15.89 9.89 15.89
CA ASP A 3 -15.01 10.95 15.40
C ASP A 3 -13.55 10.71 15.77
N GLN A 4 -13.29 10.20 16.97
CA GLN A 4 -11.95 9.86 17.40
C GLN A 4 -11.36 8.73 16.57
N LEU A 5 -12.16 7.71 16.25
CA LEU A 5 -11.74 6.60 15.39
C LEU A 5 -11.43 7.08 13.99
N ARG A 6 -12.27 7.98 13.45
CA ARG A 6 -12.07 8.56 12.13
C ARG A 6 -10.78 9.37 12.06
N ILE A 7 -10.50 10.17 13.08
CA ILE A 7 -9.26 10.93 13.17
C ILE A 7 -8.05 10.00 13.19
N LYS A 8 -8.13 8.92 13.98
CA LYS A 8 -7.03 7.95 14.07
C LYS A 8 -6.77 7.25 12.74
N ILE A 9 -7.82 6.90 12.01
CA ILE A 9 -7.69 6.31 10.66
C ILE A 9 -6.97 7.30 9.73
N HIS A 10 -7.37 8.57 9.75
CA HIS A 10 -6.74 9.61 8.92
C HIS A 10 -5.27 9.79 9.27
N GLU A 11 -4.92 9.83 10.55
CA GLU A 11 -3.54 9.95 11.00
C GLU A 11 -2.71 8.76 10.52
N ASN A 12 -3.23 7.54 10.69
CA ASN A 12 -2.53 6.33 10.26
C ASN A 12 -2.34 6.30 8.74
N ALA A 13 -3.38 6.67 7.98
CA ALA A 13 -3.29 6.72 6.53
C ALA A 13 -2.27 7.76 6.07
N SER A 14 -2.26 8.92 6.69
CA SER A 14 -1.29 9.98 6.38
C SER A 14 0.14 9.51 6.64
N THR A 15 0.37 8.83 7.77
CA THR A 15 1.68 8.29 8.10
C THR A 15 2.14 7.27 7.06
N ILE A 16 1.25 6.35 6.66
CA ILE A 16 1.58 5.35 5.64
C ILE A 16 1.95 6.02 4.33
N ARG A 17 1.17 7.02 3.89
CA ARG A 17 1.45 7.74 2.65
C ARG A 17 2.81 8.44 2.68
N GLN A 18 3.11 9.12 3.78
CA GLN A 18 4.41 9.79 3.93
C GLN A 18 5.56 8.80 3.88
N LEU A 19 5.42 7.65 4.53
CA LEU A 19 6.47 6.63 4.53
C LEU A 19 6.63 5.99 3.14
N LEU A 20 5.54 5.75 2.42
CA LEU A 20 5.62 5.26 1.04
C LEU A 20 6.33 6.25 0.14
N GLU A 21 6.07 7.55 0.30
CA GLU A 21 6.77 8.59 -0.44
C GLU A 21 8.26 8.61 -0.12
N SER A 22 8.62 8.39 1.14
CA SER A 22 10.02 8.40 1.57
C SER A 22 10.85 7.28 0.92
N ILE A 23 10.22 6.17 0.55
CA ILE A 23 10.88 5.04 -0.11
C ILE A 23 10.49 4.93 -1.60
N ALA A 24 9.80 5.93 -2.13
CA ALA A 24 9.45 6.06 -3.54
C ALA A 24 8.63 4.88 -4.09
N ILE A 25 7.73 4.31 -3.28
CA ILE A 25 6.78 3.30 -3.73
C ILE A 25 5.51 3.98 -4.23
N PRO A 26 5.07 3.73 -5.48
CA PRO A 26 3.89 4.40 -6.04
C PRO A 26 2.60 3.93 -5.38
N TYR A 27 1.70 4.88 -5.09
CA TYR A 27 0.38 4.59 -4.53
C TYR A 27 -0.65 5.55 -5.09
N ILE A 28 -1.93 5.17 -4.98
CA ILE A 28 -3.04 6.03 -5.38
C ILE A 28 -3.49 6.84 -4.17
N ASP A 29 -3.54 8.16 -4.34
CA ASP A 29 -4.02 9.08 -3.31
C ASP A 29 -5.51 9.31 -3.50
N THR A 30 -6.33 8.68 -2.65
CA THR A 30 -7.78 8.78 -2.71
C THR A 30 -8.38 9.47 -1.49
N ASN A 31 -7.55 9.97 -0.57
CA ASN A 31 -7.99 10.54 0.71
C ASN A 31 -8.89 9.58 1.51
N SER A 32 -8.74 8.29 1.28
CA SER A 32 -9.52 7.23 1.88
C SER A 32 -8.70 6.50 2.93
N HIS A 33 -9.38 5.66 3.74
CA HIS A 33 -8.70 4.72 4.64
C HIS A 33 -8.13 3.51 3.89
N ILE A 34 -8.31 3.47 2.57
CA ILE A 34 -7.76 2.42 1.71
C ILE A 34 -6.61 3.03 0.92
N ILE A 35 -5.44 2.40 1.01
CA ILE A 35 -4.27 2.83 0.25
C ILE A 35 -3.95 1.75 -0.76
N SER A 36 -3.92 2.12 -2.04
CA SER A 36 -3.63 1.21 -3.14
C SER A 36 -2.20 1.41 -3.61
N VAL A 37 -1.36 0.40 -3.37
CA VAL A 37 0.03 0.41 -3.82
C VAL A 37 0.07 -0.16 -5.23
N MET A 38 0.57 0.62 -6.18
CA MET A 38 0.52 0.26 -7.60
C MET A 38 1.67 -0.67 -7.98
N ILE A 39 1.34 -1.78 -8.61
CA ILE A 39 2.32 -2.76 -9.08
C ILE A 39 2.26 -2.89 -10.61
N ASN A 40 1.06 -2.79 -11.18
CA ASN A 40 0.81 -2.75 -12.63
C ASN A 40 1.19 -4.03 -13.37
N ASP A 41 1.24 -5.15 -12.65
CA ASP A 41 1.55 -6.46 -13.22
C ASP A 41 0.87 -7.53 -12.36
N PRO A 42 0.04 -8.43 -12.96
CA PRO A 42 -0.70 -9.42 -12.16
C PRO A 42 0.20 -10.46 -11.50
N PHE A 43 1.27 -10.90 -12.16
CA PHE A 43 2.21 -11.85 -11.59
C PHE A 43 2.96 -11.27 -10.41
N LEU A 44 3.50 -10.07 -10.57
CA LEU A 44 4.25 -9.38 -9.51
C LEU A 44 3.33 -9.03 -8.36
N CYS A 45 2.09 -8.62 -8.65
CA CYS A 45 1.10 -8.29 -7.62
C CYS A 45 0.83 -9.50 -6.72
N LYS A 46 0.58 -10.66 -7.31
CA LYS A 46 0.38 -11.90 -6.57
C LYS A 46 1.63 -12.28 -5.78
N LYS A 47 2.81 -12.17 -6.40
CA LYS A 47 4.06 -12.53 -5.76
C LYS A 47 4.40 -11.63 -4.57
N VAL A 48 4.16 -10.33 -4.69
CA VAL A 48 4.34 -9.38 -3.58
C VAL A 48 3.40 -9.74 -2.43
N SER A 49 2.13 -10.00 -2.72
CA SER A 49 1.15 -10.38 -1.71
C SER A 49 1.57 -11.64 -0.98
N GLU A 50 2.00 -12.68 -1.69
CA GLU A 50 2.46 -13.94 -1.11
C GLU A 50 3.69 -13.73 -0.22
N LYS A 51 4.67 -12.95 -0.68
CA LYS A 51 5.87 -12.65 0.11
C LYS A 51 5.54 -11.89 1.39
N LEU A 52 4.63 -10.92 1.31
CA LEU A 52 4.22 -10.16 2.50
C LEU A 52 3.57 -11.05 3.54
N ILE A 53 2.73 -11.99 3.12
CA ILE A 53 2.09 -12.93 4.03
C ILE A 53 3.11 -13.93 4.58
N ASP A 54 3.86 -14.59 3.69
CA ASP A 54 4.72 -15.72 4.06
C ASP A 54 5.94 -15.30 4.86
N GLU A 55 6.57 -14.19 4.48
CA GLU A 55 7.83 -13.76 5.09
C GLU A 55 7.65 -12.70 6.18
N HIS A 56 6.58 -11.91 6.12
CA HIS A 56 6.38 -10.77 7.00
C HIS A 56 5.06 -10.78 7.76
N GLY A 57 4.17 -11.74 7.47
CA GLY A 57 2.89 -11.84 8.16
C GLY A 57 1.94 -10.69 7.88
N ILE A 58 2.10 -10.00 6.75
CA ILE A 58 1.29 -8.83 6.39
C ILE A 58 0.32 -9.20 5.28
N TYR A 59 -0.98 -8.94 5.52
CA TYR A 59 -2.01 -9.18 4.53
C TYR A 59 -2.32 -7.89 3.76
N ALA A 60 -2.09 -7.92 2.43
CA ALA A 60 -2.50 -6.87 1.52
C ALA A 60 -3.23 -7.55 0.36
N GLN A 61 -4.46 -7.11 0.08
CA GLN A 61 -5.31 -7.78 -0.89
C GLN A 61 -4.89 -7.41 -2.33
N PRO A 62 -4.52 -8.39 -3.17
CA PRO A 62 -4.23 -8.09 -4.57
C PRO A 62 -5.54 -7.87 -5.34
N ILE A 63 -5.55 -6.86 -6.19
CA ILE A 63 -6.70 -6.49 -7.01
C ILE A 63 -6.31 -6.61 -8.47
N PHE A 64 -7.05 -7.43 -9.21
CA PHE A 64 -6.78 -7.76 -10.60
C PHE A 64 -7.96 -7.41 -11.52
N TYR A 65 -7.74 -7.53 -12.83
CA TYR A 65 -8.80 -7.52 -13.82
C TYR A 65 -9.81 -8.64 -13.49
N PRO A 66 -11.13 -8.45 -13.64
CA PRO A 66 -11.79 -7.26 -14.20
C PRO A 66 -12.13 -6.16 -13.18
N THR A 67 -11.82 -6.32 -11.90
CA THR A 67 -12.09 -5.30 -10.88
C THR A 67 -11.37 -4.00 -11.20
N VAL A 68 -10.14 -4.10 -11.74
CA VAL A 68 -9.37 -2.98 -12.25
C VAL A 68 -8.95 -3.29 -13.68
N PRO A 69 -8.68 -2.27 -14.52
CA PRO A 69 -8.18 -2.50 -15.87
C PRO A 69 -6.85 -3.24 -15.88
N LYS A 70 -6.59 -4.00 -16.96
CA LYS A 70 -5.30 -4.67 -17.15
C LYS A 70 -4.17 -3.65 -17.17
N GLY A 71 -3.08 -3.97 -16.46
CA GLY A 71 -1.95 -3.07 -16.32
C GLY A 71 -2.08 -2.10 -15.16
N LEU A 72 -3.19 -2.12 -14.42
CA LEU A 72 -3.42 -1.26 -13.26
C LEU A 72 -3.62 -2.09 -11.99
N GLU A 73 -3.06 -3.29 -11.94
CA GLU A 73 -3.09 -4.15 -10.77
C GLU A 73 -2.44 -3.46 -9.57
N ARG A 74 -3.00 -3.71 -8.40
CA ARG A 74 -2.57 -3.02 -7.19
C ARG A 74 -2.77 -3.90 -5.95
N LEU A 75 -2.06 -3.55 -4.87
CA LEU A 75 -2.29 -4.11 -3.54
C LEU A 75 -3.11 -3.12 -2.73
N ARG A 76 -4.22 -3.58 -2.18
CA ARG A 76 -5.10 -2.76 -1.36
C ARG A 76 -4.77 -2.98 0.11
N ILE A 77 -4.34 -1.91 0.77
CA ILE A 77 -4.07 -1.89 2.21
C ILE A 77 -5.19 -1.13 2.89
N THR A 78 -5.91 -1.81 3.80
CA THR A 78 -6.98 -1.18 4.57
C THR A 78 -6.39 -0.65 5.88
N VAL A 79 -6.49 0.66 6.09
CA VAL A 79 -6.00 1.32 7.30
C VAL A 79 -7.04 1.23 8.39
N THR A 80 -6.63 0.83 9.61
CA THR A 80 -7.53 0.72 10.75
C THR A 80 -7.04 1.60 11.89
N PRO A 81 -7.93 1.99 12.84
CA PRO A 81 -7.50 2.76 14.00
C PRO A 81 -6.62 1.94 14.97
N LYS A 82 -6.58 0.62 14.83
CA LYS A 82 -5.75 -0.26 15.65
C LYS A 82 -4.30 -0.32 15.21
N HIS A 83 -3.97 0.20 14.04
CA HIS A 83 -2.59 0.25 13.58
C HIS A 83 -1.78 1.19 14.46
N ARG A 84 -0.69 0.68 15.04
CA ARG A 84 0.24 1.49 15.82
C ARG A 84 1.43 1.89 14.96
N LYS A 85 2.14 2.92 15.40
CA LYS A 85 3.28 3.45 14.66
C LYS A 85 4.33 2.38 14.36
N ASP A 86 4.63 1.52 15.34
CA ASP A 86 5.61 0.45 15.15
C ASP A 86 5.14 -0.60 14.13
N HIS A 87 3.84 -0.91 14.09
CA HIS A 87 3.27 -1.81 13.10
C HIS A 87 3.36 -1.21 11.70
N ILE A 88 3.07 0.09 11.57
CA ILE A 88 3.15 0.79 10.30
C ILE A 88 4.59 0.82 9.80
N GLU A 89 5.54 1.14 10.67
CA GLU A 89 6.95 1.15 10.30
C GLU A 89 7.45 -0.23 9.86
N SER A 90 7.03 -1.28 10.56
CA SER A 90 7.37 -2.65 10.20
C SER A 90 6.80 -3.03 8.83
N MET A 91 5.56 -2.64 8.55
CA MET A 91 4.93 -2.89 7.26
C MET A 91 5.69 -2.19 6.13
N ILE A 92 6.08 -0.93 6.34
CA ILE A 92 6.81 -0.16 5.34
C ILE A 92 8.19 -0.78 5.08
N LYS A 93 8.89 -1.21 6.12
CA LYS A 93 10.17 -1.91 5.96
C LYS A 93 10.01 -3.20 5.17
N SER A 94 8.93 -3.95 5.42
CA SER A 94 8.64 -5.18 4.68
C SER A 94 8.37 -4.90 3.21
N LEU A 95 7.58 -3.86 2.92
CA LEU A 95 7.33 -3.45 1.55
C LEU A 95 8.62 -3.03 0.84
N ASP A 96 9.45 -2.25 1.52
CA ASP A 96 10.73 -1.80 0.98
C ASP A 96 11.63 -3.00 0.63
N LYS A 97 11.70 -3.98 1.52
CA LYS A 97 12.48 -5.19 1.28
C LYS A 97 11.95 -5.98 0.08
N VAL A 98 10.64 -6.19 0.01
CA VAL A 98 10.03 -6.92 -1.10
C VAL A 98 10.26 -6.17 -2.42
N TRP A 99 10.15 -4.83 -2.41
CA TRP A 99 10.42 -4.02 -3.59
C TRP A 99 11.84 -4.22 -4.08
N THR A 100 12.80 -4.23 -3.15
CA THR A 100 14.20 -4.47 -3.47
C THR A 100 14.42 -5.90 -3.99
N ASP A 101 13.88 -6.91 -3.29
CA ASP A 101 14.05 -8.32 -3.64
C ASP A 101 13.51 -8.65 -5.03
N LEU A 102 12.40 -8.03 -5.42
CA LEU A 102 11.78 -8.25 -6.72
C LEU A 102 12.19 -7.23 -7.77
N SER A 103 13.06 -6.30 -7.43
CA SER A 103 13.54 -5.22 -8.32
C SER A 103 12.39 -4.44 -8.95
N LEU A 104 11.38 -4.12 -8.15
CA LEU A 104 10.23 -3.37 -8.62
C LEU A 104 10.60 -1.90 -8.84
N PRO A 105 10.01 -1.24 -9.84
CA PRO A 105 10.35 0.15 -10.13
C PRO A 105 9.86 1.11 -9.05
N ARG A 106 10.68 2.12 -8.77
CA ARG A 106 10.34 3.20 -7.86
C ARG A 106 10.23 4.49 -8.66
N LYS A 107 9.41 5.42 -8.19
CA LYS A 107 9.15 6.67 -8.91
C LYS A 107 9.43 7.86 -8.02
N ASN A 108 10.00 8.92 -8.61
CA ASN A 108 10.24 10.19 -7.90
C ASN A 108 8.93 10.82 -7.44
N SER A 109 7.87 10.72 -8.26
CA SER A 109 6.52 11.12 -7.87
C SER A 109 5.72 9.86 -7.60
N THR A 110 5.51 9.54 -6.33
CA THR A 110 4.86 8.31 -5.90
C THR A 110 3.35 8.43 -5.84
N LYS A 111 2.86 9.67 -5.72
CA LYS A 111 1.44 9.94 -5.60
C LYS A 111 0.79 9.93 -6.98
N ILE A 112 -0.16 9.02 -7.17
CA ILE A 112 -0.89 8.90 -8.43
C ILE A 112 -2.31 9.39 -8.20
N LYS A 113 -2.73 10.38 -9.00
CA LYS A 113 -4.09 10.88 -8.96
C LYS A 113 -4.94 10.19 -10.01
N ILE A 114 -6.11 9.72 -9.61
CA ILE A 114 -7.09 9.21 -10.54
C ILE A 114 -8.00 10.36 -10.94
N ASN A 115 -7.99 10.69 -12.22
CA ASN A 115 -8.92 11.66 -12.78
C ASN A 115 -10.18 10.93 -13.21
N ASN A 116 -11.25 11.13 -12.47
CA ASN A 116 -12.58 10.62 -12.84
C ASN A 116 -13.43 11.73 -13.35
#